data_01c190161ab4f93e74ed7201e2733b69
#
_entry.id   01c190161ab4f93e74ed7201e2733b69
#
_cell.length_a   1.000
_cell.length_b   1.000
_cell.length_c   1.000
_cell.angle_alpha   90.00
_cell.angle_beta   90.00
_cell.angle_gamma   90.00
#
_symmetry.space_group_name_H-M   'P 1'
#
loop_
_entity.id
_entity.type
_entity.pdbx_description
1 polymer ?
#
loop_
_entity_poly.entity_id
_entity_poly.type
_entity_poly.pdbx_seq_one_letter_code
_entity_poly.pdbx_strand_id
1 'polypeptide(L)'
;CYFLAHDDLPCMDNDLLRRGQPTCHVAYGEDTAFLSGDILQSMAFEILGSRLFDADLVLAQSIVLKQMQILATASSKMVCGQVLDLQAEGKRVDQAALENIHRNKTGALISAAVMMAAVTVFDGCDQAIPKLREYAQAIGLAFQVQDDILDIISNTDVLGKTAGKDEQVEKSTYPALMGLESAQD
;
A
#
# COMPACT_ATOMS: atom_id res chain seq x y z
N CYS A 1 -6.63 -3.90 1.38
CA CYS A 1 -8.00 -3.91 0.79
C CYS A 1 -8.65 -2.54 0.86
N TYR A 2 -8.85 -1.94 2.06
CA TYR A 2 -9.55 -0.65 2.19
C TYR A 2 -8.90 0.47 1.36
N PHE A 3 -7.58 0.57 1.37
CA PHE A 3 -6.85 1.57 0.58
C PHE A 3 -7.17 1.46 -0.92
N LEU A 4 -7.16 0.25 -1.49
CA LEU A 4 -7.44 0.06 -2.91
C LEU A 4 -8.86 0.46 -3.31
N ALA A 5 -9.85 0.31 -2.41
CA ALA A 5 -11.21 0.75 -2.68
C ALA A 5 -11.31 2.28 -2.79
N HIS A 6 -10.54 3.01 -1.99
CA HIS A 6 -10.45 4.47 -2.06
C HIS A 6 -9.58 4.95 -3.22
N ASP A 7 -8.47 4.27 -3.48
CA ASP A 7 -7.50 4.61 -4.54
C ASP A 7 -8.15 4.57 -5.93
N ASP A 8 -9.05 3.61 -6.15
CA ASP A 8 -9.77 3.45 -7.41
C ASP A 8 -10.85 4.54 -7.67
N LEU A 9 -11.22 5.35 -6.66
CA LEU A 9 -12.28 6.35 -6.81
C LEU A 9 -11.95 7.41 -7.87
N PRO A 10 -12.98 8.03 -8.51
CA PRO A 10 -12.77 9.09 -9.50
C PRO A 10 -11.99 10.32 -8.99
N CYS A 11 -12.03 10.59 -7.68
CA CYS A 11 -11.27 11.67 -7.06
C CYS A 11 -9.82 11.29 -6.71
N MET A 12 -9.41 10.06 -7.01
CA MET A 12 -8.07 9.50 -6.81
C MET A 12 -7.55 9.02 -8.18
N ASP A 13 -7.17 7.76 -8.31
CA ASP A 13 -6.61 7.22 -9.56
C ASP A 13 -7.66 7.00 -10.67
N ASN A 14 -8.96 7.04 -10.36
CA ASN A 14 -10.07 6.81 -11.30
C ASN A 14 -9.90 5.51 -12.12
N ASP A 15 -9.59 4.41 -11.44
CA ASP A 15 -9.39 3.11 -12.08
C ASP A 15 -10.72 2.42 -12.34
N LEU A 16 -10.95 2.03 -13.60
CA LEU A 16 -12.16 1.32 -14.01
C LEU A 16 -12.09 -0.19 -13.78
N LEU A 17 -10.86 -0.73 -13.80
CA LEU A 17 -10.57 -2.16 -13.66
C LEU A 17 -9.54 -2.40 -12.56
N ARG A 18 -9.73 -3.47 -11.80
CA ARG A 18 -8.76 -4.02 -10.87
C ARG A 18 -8.76 -5.54 -10.92
N ARG A 19 -7.61 -6.12 -11.26
CA ARG A 19 -7.46 -7.58 -11.45
C ARG A 19 -8.44 -8.15 -12.49
N GLY A 20 -8.67 -7.38 -13.56
CA GLY A 20 -9.57 -7.76 -14.65
C GLY A 20 -11.07 -7.66 -14.32
N GLN A 21 -11.43 -7.13 -13.16
CA GLN A 21 -12.83 -6.91 -12.76
C GLN A 21 -13.12 -5.41 -12.63
N PRO A 22 -14.38 -4.97 -12.84
CA PRO A 22 -14.78 -3.61 -12.56
C PRO A 22 -14.45 -3.23 -11.11
N THR A 23 -13.93 -2.01 -10.91
CA THR A 23 -13.67 -1.48 -9.56
C THR A 23 -14.96 -1.24 -8.79
N CYS A 24 -14.86 -1.09 -7.48
CA CYS A 24 -16.04 -0.99 -6.61
C CYS A 24 -16.95 0.18 -7.00
N HIS A 25 -16.38 1.34 -7.33
CA HIS A 25 -17.20 2.49 -7.75
C HIS A 25 -17.89 2.31 -9.10
N VAL A 26 -17.29 1.56 -10.01
CA VAL A 26 -17.90 1.21 -11.31
C VAL A 26 -19.04 0.22 -11.14
N ALA A 27 -18.88 -0.77 -10.26
CA ALA A 27 -19.85 -1.84 -10.07
C ALA A 27 -21.03 -1.44 -9.16
N TYR A 28 -20.79 -0.58 -8.14
CA TYR A 28 -21.77 -0.34 -7.07
C TYR A 28 -21.98 1.16 -6.75
N GLY A 29 -21.29 2.07 -7.43
CA GLY A 29 -21.37 3.51 -7.19
C GLY A 29 -20.27 4.04 -6.25
N GLU A 30 -19.99 5.34 -6.36
CA GLU A 30 -18.90 6.02 -5.62
C GLU A 30 -19.14 6.03 -4.11
N ASP A 31 -20.38 6.27 -3.68
CA ASP A 31 -20.78 6.26 -2.28
C ASP A 31 -20.55 4.90 -1.62
N THR A 32 -20.92 3.83 -2.30
CA THR A 32 -20.69 2.46 -1.84
C THR A 32 -19.19 2.15 -1.76
N ALA A 33 -18.41 2.55 -2.76
CA ALA A 33 -16.96 2.33 -2.78
C ALA A 33 -16.26 3.09 -1.65
N PHE A 34 -16.64 4.35 -1.43
CA PHE A 34 -16.12 5.17 -0.34
C PHE A 34 -16.40 4.53 1.03
N LEU A 35 -17.66 4.21 1.31
CA LEU A 35 -18.05 3.57 2.58
C LEU A 35 -17.46 2.17 2.75
N SER A 36 -17.24 1.44 1.65
CA SER A 36 -16.56 0.14 1.69
C SER A 36 -15.10 0.25 2.15
N GLY A 37 -14.39 1.29 1.74
CA GLY A 37 -13.06 1.56 2.25
C GLY A 37 -13.06 1.86 3.75
N ASP A 38 -13.98 2.70 4.21
CA ASP A 38 -14.11 3.07 5.63
C ASP A 38 -14.41 1.86 6.52
N ILE A 39 -15.39 1.05 6.14
CA ILE A 39 -15.77 -0.13 6.94
C ILE A 39 -14.64 -1.17 6.97
N LEU A 40 -13.94 -1.39 5.86
CA LEU A 40 -12.83 -2.34 5.81
C LEU A 40 -11.67 -1.93 6.73
N GLN A 41 -11.39 -0.63 6.86
CA GLN A 41 -10.39 -0.13 7.81
C GLN A 41 -10.85 -0.35 9.25
N SER A 42 -12.10 -0.01 9.55
CA SER A 42 -12.69 -0.21 10.87
C SER A 42 -12.69 -1.69 11.28
N MET A 43 -13.09 -2.58 10.36
CA MET A 43 -13.08 -4.03 10.55
C MET A 43 -11.69 -4.58 10.83
N ALA A 44 -10.62 -4.03 10.25
CA ALA A 44 -9.27 -4.47 10.54
C ALA A 44 -8.91 -4.26 12.03
N PHE A 45 -9.30 -3.14 12.62
CA PHE A 45 -9.12 -2.88 14.05
C PHE A 45 -10.09 -3.68 14.92
N GLU A 46 -11.33 -3.88 14.48
CA GLU A 46 -12.30 -4.73 15.17
C GLU A 46 -11.79 -6.18 15.29
N ILE A 47 -11.28 -6.76 14.20
CA ILE A 47 -10.70 -8.11 14.17
C ILE A 47 -9.51 -8.21 15.14
N LEU A 48 -8.61 -7.24 15.16
CA LEU A 48 -7.49 -7.21 16.09
C LEU A 48 -7.98 -7.05 17.53
N GLY A 49 -8.93 -6.14 17.76
CA GLY A 49 -9.49 -5.86 19.10
C GLY A 49 -10.26 -7.04 19.68
N SER A 50 -10.98 -7.83 18.87
CA SER A 50 -11.70 -9.01 19.33
C SER A 50 -10.78 -10.06 19.95
N ARG A 51 -9.52 -10.12 19.53
CA ARG A 51 -8.50 -11.02 20.08
C ARG A 51 -8.12 -10.74 21.53
N LEU A 52 -8.38 -9.53 22.01
CA LEU A 52 -8.13 -9.16 23.41
C LEU A 52 -9.06 -9.89 24.41
N PHE A 53 -10.22 -10.33 23.92
CA PHE A 53 -11.28 -10.94 24.74
C PHE A 53 -11.52 -12.41 24.44
N ASP A 54 -10.75 -12.98 23.48
CA ASP A 54 -10.87 -14.38 23.08
C ASP A 54 -10.07 -15.26 24.06
N ALA A 55 -10.78 -16.01 24.90
CA ALA A 55 -10.19 -16.89 25.90
C ALA A 55 -9.41 -18.07 25.31
N ASP A 56 -9.73 -18.46 24.07
CA ASP A 56 -9.08 -19.61 23.38
C ASP A 56 -7.82 -19.19 22.63
N LEU A 57 -7.59 -17.88 22.43
CA LEU A 57 -6.40 -17.33 21.77
C LEU A 57 -5.46 -16.72 22.81
N VAL A 58 -4.44 -17.48 23.17
CA VAL A 58 -3.38 -17.09 24.13
C VAL A 58 -2.38 -16.10 23.48
N LEU A 59 -2.85 -15.10 22.76
CA LEU A 59 -2.01 -13.96 22.41
C LEU A 59 -1.98 -13.00 23.59
N ALA A 60 -0.78 -12.72 24.10
CA ALA A 60 -0.64 -11.72 25.14
C ALA A 60 -1.25 -10.39 24.66
N GLN A 61 -2.07 -9.74 25.49
CA GLN A 61 -2.71 -8.45 25.19
C GLN A 61 -1.70 -7.41 24.65
N SER A 62 -0.46 -7.45 25.16
CA SER A 62 0.63 -6.59 24.69
C SER A 62 0.98 -6.79 23.22
N ILE A 63 0.85 -8.01 22.66
CA ILE A 63 1.08 -8.31 21.25
C ILE A 63 -0.03 -7.68 20.40
N VAL A 64 -1.28 -7.87 20.77
CA VAL A 64 -2.42 -7.29 20.05
C VAL A 64 -2.33 -5.77 20.03
N LEU A 65 -2.00 -5.14 21.16
CA LEU A 65 -1.81 -3.69 21.23
C LEU A 65 -0.65 -3.21 20.34
N LYS A 66 0.46 -3.95 20.28
CA LYS A 66 1.56 -3.66 19.34
C LYS A 66 1.11 -3.79 17.88
N GLN A 67 0.34 -4.82 17.54
CA GLN A 67 -0.20 -5.00 16.19
C GLN A 67 -1.14 -3.84 15.82
N MET A 68 -2.03 -3.43 16.69
CA MET A 68 -2.92 -2.29 16.48
C MET A 68 -2.12 -1.00 16.27
N GLN A 69 -1.07 -0.77 17.07
CA GLN A 69 -0.18 0.40 16.91
C GLN A 69 0.57 0.38 15.57
N ILE A 70 1.11 -0.79 15.17
CA ILE A 70 1.80 -0.95 13.87
C ILE A 70 0.83 -0.64 12.73
N LEU A 71 -0.37 -1.21 12.75
CA LEU A 71 -1.38 -0.98 11.72
C LEU A 71 -1.80 0.49 11.66
N ALA A 72 -2.11 1.12 12.80
CA ALA A 72 -2.51 2.52 12.87
C ALA A 72 -1.43 3.47 12.31
N THR A 73 -0.16 3.24 12.72
CA THR A 73 0.97 4.03 12.23
C THR A 73 1.16 3.87 10.72
N ALA A 74 1.05 2.64 10.21
CA ALA A 74 1.21 2.37 8.79
C ALA A 74 0.05 2.93 7.96
N SER A 75 -1.18 2.87 8.47
CA SER A 75 -2.36 3.48 7.83
C SER A 75 -2.20 4.99 7.71
N SER A 76 -1.76 5.66 8.77
CA SER A 76 -1.49 7.10 8.74
C SER A 76 -0.39 7.46 7.75
N LYS A 77 0.70 6.69 7.70
CA LYS A 77 1.78 6.90 6.70
C LYS A 77 1.28 6.70 5.29
N MET A 78 0.47 5.67 5.04
CA MET A 78 -0.10 5.40 3.73
C MET A 78 -0.97 6.59 3.25
N VAL A 79 -1.82 7.14 4.12
CA VAL A 79 -2.63 8.33 3.79
C VAL A 79 -1.75 9.54 3.49
N CYS A 80 -0.70 9.78 4.29
CA CYS A 80 0.27 10.84 3.99
C CYS A 80 0.97 10.60 2.64
N GLY A 81 1.34 9.35 2.33
CA GLY A 81 1.93 8.96 1.06
C GLY A 81 0.99 9.23 -0.12
N GLN A 82 -0.30 8.94 0.03
CA GLN A 82 -1.31 9.25 -0.98
C GLN A 82 -1.46 10.76 -1.22
N VAL A 83 -1.46 11.56 -0.16
CA VAL A 83 -1.49 13.03 -0.29
C VAL A 83 -0.26 13.54 -1.05
N LEU A 84 0.93 13.02 -0.73
CA LEU A 84 2.17 13.38 -1.44
C LEU A 84 2.13 12.98 -2.90
N ASP A 85 1.60 11.80 -3.21
CA ASP A 85 1.45 11.29 -4.57
C ASP A 85 0.55 12.22 -5.42
N LEU A 86 -0.65 12.54 -4.93
CA LEU A 86 -1.55 13.49 -5.59
C LEU A 86 -0.93 14.88 -5.76
N GLN A 87 -0.15 15.37 -4.77
CA GLN A 87 0.53 16.66 -4.85
C GLN A 87 1.69 16.67 -5.87
N ALA A 88 2.21 15.50 -6.20
CA ALA A 88 3.31 15.30 -7.14
C ALA A 88 2.84 15.17 -8.60
N GLU A 89 1.56 14.93 -8.87
CA GLU A 89 1.00 14.84 -10.21
C GLU A 89 1.27 16.13 -11.01
N GLY A 90 1.65 15.96 -12.27
CA GLY A 90 2.03 17.06 -13.15
C GLY A 90 3.32 17.80 -12.74
N LYS A 91 4.10 17.25 -11.80
CA LYS A 91 5.38 17.85 -11.35
C LYS A 91 6.50 16.83 -11.48
N ARG A 92 7.69 17.33 -11.85
CA ARG A 92 8.91 16.53 -11.74
C ARG A 92 9.39 16.56 -10.30
N VAL A 93 9.44 15.39 -9.67
CA VAL A 93 10.06 15.19 -8.36
C VAL A 93 11.42 14.51 -8.53
N ASP A 94 12.32 14.71 -7.58
CA ASP A 94 13.58 13.98 -7.54
C ASP A 94 13.41 12.55 -7.01
N GLN A 95 14.45 11.73 -7.13
CA GLN A 95 14.43 10.34 -6.68
C GLN A 95 14.09 10.22 -5.19
N ALA A 96 14.63 11.10 -4.34
CA ALA A 96 14.41 11.03 -2.90
C ALA A 96 12.94 11.30 -2.54
N ALA A 97 12.31 12.25 -3.22
CA ALA A 97 10.89 12.55 -3.06
C ALA A 97 10.02 11.39 -3.57
N LEU A 98 10.35 10.81 -4.73
CA LEU A 98 9.64 9.64 -5.27
C LEU A 98 9.75 8.44 -4.31
N GLU A 99 10.94 8.11 -3.82
CA GLU A 99 11.13 7.06 -2.83
C GLU A 99 10.34 7.30 -1.54
N ASN A 100 10.26 8.56 -1.09
CA ASN A 100 9.47 8.91 0.09
C ASN A 100 7.98 8.66 -0.13
N ILE A 101 7.45 9.00 -1.32
CA ILE A 101 6.07 8.69 -1.70
C ILE A 101 5.84 7.17 -1.64
N HIS A 102 6.66 6.39 -2.33
CA HIS A 102 6.53 4.94 -2.40
C HIS A 102 6.65 4.24 -1.04
N ARG A 103 7.61 4.65 -0.21
CA ARG A 103 7.80 4.12 1.15
C ARG A 103 6.58 4.37 2.03
N ASN A 104 5.91 5.51 1.87
CA ASN A 104 4.72 5.83 2.64
C ASN A 104 3.46 5.23 2.01
N LYS A 105 3.16 5.51 0.74
CA LYS A 105 1.92 5.07 0.07
C LYS A 105 1.79 3.53 0.07
N THR A 106 2.84 2.82 -0.31
CA THR A 106 2.81 1.36 -0.50
C THR A 106 3.62 0.61 0.56
N GLY A 107 4.86 1.04 0.78
CA GLY A 107 5.81 0.34 1.66
C GLY A 107 5.37 0.26 3.11
N ALA A 108 4.64 1.25 3.62
CA ALA A 108 4.22 1.30 5.02
C ALA A 108 3.29 0.11 5.39
N LEU A 109 2.29 -0.19 4.56
CA LEU A 109 1.37 -1.30 4.81
C LEU A 109 2.00 -2.67 4.56
N ILE A 110 2.89 -2.80 3.57
CA ILE A 110 3.68 -4.01 3.35
C ILE A 110 4.56 -4.30 4.57
N SER A 111 5.27 -3.26 5.04
CA SER A 111 6.10 -3.38 6.25
C SER A 111 5.27 -3.73 7.49
N ALA A 112 4.07 -3.14 7.62
CA ALA A 112 3.17 -3.45 8.72
C ALA A 112 2.74 -4.93 8.72
N ALA A 113 2.42 -5.51 7.56
CA ALA A 113 2.04 -6.92 7.46
C ALA A 113 3.16 -7.84 7.97
N VAL A 114 4.41 -7.60 7.57
CA VAL A 114 5.57 -8.35 8.04
C VAL A 114 5.79 -8.15 9.54
N MET A 115 5.74 -6.90 10.01
CA MET A 115 6.01 -6.57 11.41
C MET A 115 4.93 -7.05 12.37
N MET A 116 3.65 -7.02 11.95
CA MET A 116 2.54 -7.58 12.74
C MET A 116 2.70 -9.10 12.93
N ALA A 117 3.15 -9.82 11.90
CA ALA A 117 3.49 -11.23 12.02
C ALA A 117 4.74 -11.43 12.90
N ALA A 118 5.76 -10.64 12.73
CA ALA A 118 7.01 -10.76 13.48
C ALA A 118 6.80 -10.61 15.00
N VAL A 119 5.99 -9.63 15.45
CA VAL A 119 5.75 -9.42 16.89
C VAL A 119 4.93 -10.51 17.56
N THR A 120 4.35 -11.44 16.81
CA THR A 120 3.68 -12.64 17.38
C THR A 120 4.66 -13.76 17.69
N VAL A 121 5.80 -13.80 17.01
CA VAL A 121 6.76 -14.91 17.04
C VAL A 121 8.03 -14.52 17.79
N PHE A 122 8.46 -13.29 17.65
CA PHE A 122 9.73 -12.81 18.18
C PHE A 122 9.53 -11.86 19.36
N ASP A 123 10.34 -12.00 20.40
CA ASP A 123 10.45 -10.97 21.43
C ASP A 123 10.99 -9.67 20.80
N GLY A 124 10.58 -8.53 21.32
CA GLY A 124 10.95 -7.21 20.79
C GLY A 124 12.49 -6.93 20.80
N CYS A 125 13.26 -7.73 21.54
CA CYS A 125 14.71 -7.69 21.58
C CYS A 125 15.39 -8.67 20.58
N ASP A 126 14.62 -9.46 19.83
CA ASP A 126 15.18 -10.42 18.90
C ASP A 126 15.89 -9.72 17.73
N GLN A 127 17.09 -10.19 17.41
CA GLN A 127 17.90 -9.67 16.30
C GLN A 127 17.27 -9.89 14.91
N ALA A 128 16.27 -10.75 14.80
CA ALA A 128 15.49 -10.94 13.58
C ALA A 128 14.63 -9.72 13.24
N ILE A 129 14.13 -8.98 14.24
CA ILE A 129 13.22 -7.83 14.06
C ILE A 129 13.80 -6.75 13.14
N PRO A 130 15.04 -6.24 13.36
CA PRO A 130 15.66 -5.26 12.44
C PRO A 130 15.79 -5.80 11.02
N LYS A 131 16.23 -7.05 10.85
CA LYS A 131 16.41 -7.68 9.53
C LYS A 131 15.08 -7.84 8.78
N LEU A 132 14.01 -8.24 9.48
CA LEU A 132 12.67 -8.33 8.91
C LEU A 132 12.14 -6.96 8.50
N ARG A 133 12.48 -5.92 9.24
CA ARG A 133 12.12 -4.54 8.89
C ARG A 133 12.82 -4.07 7.63
N GLU A 134 14.14 -4.30 7.53
CA GLU A 134 14.92 -3.99 6.32
C GLU A 134 14.38 -4.74 5.11
N TYR A 135 14.14 -6.04 5.25
CA TYR A 135 13.52 -6.86 4.21
C TYR A 135 12.17 -6.29 3.75
N ALA A 136 11.29 -5.96 4.69
CA ALA A 136 9.96 -5.43 4.37
C ALA A 136 10.03 -4.07 3.66
N GLN A 137 10.98 -3.22 4.03
CA GLN A 137 11.22 -1.94 3.36
C GLN A 137 11.74 -2.14 1.93
N ALA A 138 12.69 -3.06 1.75
CA ALA A 138 13.24 -3.37 0.43
C ALA A 138 12.16 -3.95 -0.51
N ILE A 139 11.38 -4.91 -0.04
CA ILE A 139 10.26 -5.49 -0.81
C ILE A 139 9.20 -4.43 -1.16
N GLY A 140 8.88 -3.53 -0.24
CA GLY A 140 7.91 -2.45 -0.49
C GLY A 140 8.38 -1.51 -1.61
N LEU A 141 9.66 -1.18 -1.64
CA LEU A 141 10.25 -0.36 -2.70
C LEU A 141 10.32 -1.12 -4.03
N ALA A 142 10.83 -2.36 -4.01
CA ALA A 142 10.93 -3.21 -5.20
C ALA A 142 9.55 -3.46 -5.84
N PHE A 143 8.50 -3.62 -5.02
CA PHE A 143 7.13 -3.77 -5.51
C PHE A 143 6.70 -2.55 -6.33
N GLN A 144 7.01 -1.34 -5.86
CA GLN A 144 6.63 -0.13 -6.56
C GLN A 144 7.45 0.08 -7.84
N VAL A 145 8.76 -0.16 -7.79
CA VAL A 145 9.61 -0.11 -9.00
C VAL A 145 9.10 -1.07 -10.06
N GLN A 146 8.73 -2.28 -9.65
CA GLN A 146 8.15 -3.28 -10.55
C GLN A 146 6.78 -2.84 -11.10
N ASP A 147 5.94 -2.19 -10.30
CA ASP A 147 4.64 -1.66 -10.76
C ASP A 147 4.83 -0.56 -11.81
N ASP A 148 5.75 0.39 -11.58
CA ASP A 148 6.13 1.44 -12.51
C ASP A 148 6.65 0.88 -13.86
N ILE A 149 7.49 -0.17 -13.79
CA ILE A 149 8.01 -0.85 -14.98
C ILE A 149 6.88 -1.55 -15.75
N LEU A 150 6.02 -2.27 -15.05
CA LEU A 150 4.91 -3.01 -15.65
C LEU A 150 3.89 -2.07 -16.31
N ASP A 151 3.67 -0.88 -15.79
CA ASP A 151 2.78 0.10 -16.41
C ASP A 151 3.26 0.50 -17.82
N ILE A 152 4.58 0.49 -18.06
CA ILE A 152 5.18 0.81 -19.36
C ILE A 152 5.21 -0.39 -20.30
N ILE A 153 5.63 -1.57 -19.82
CA ILE A 153 5.92 -2.73 -20.70
C ILE A 153 4.74 -3.67 -20.89
N SER A 154 3.71 -3.58 -20.08
CA SER A 154 2.55 -4.48 -20.13
C SER A 154 1.35 -3.81 -20.81
N ASN A 155 0.34 -4.62 -21.13
CA ASN A 155 -0.94 -4.15 -21.64
C ASN A 155 -2.04 -4.36 -20.59
N THR A 156 -3.19 -3.71 -20.80
CA THR A 156 -4.33 -3.74 -19.88
C THR A 156 -4.81 -5.17 -19.57
N ASP A 157 -4.79 -6.07 -20.56
CA ASP A 157 -5.27 -7.45 -20.36
C ASP A 157 -4.36 -8.24 -19.40
N VAL A 158 -3.05 -7.99 -19.45
CA VAL A 158 -2.06 -8.64 -18.58
C VAL A 158 -2.04 -8.01 -17.20
N LEU A 159 -2.08 -6.67 -17.11
CA LEU A 159 -2.10 -5.94 -15.85
C LEU A 159 -3.39 -6.12 -15.06
N GLY A 160 -4.52 -6.32 -15.75
CA GLY A 160 -5.83 -6.31 -15.15
C GLY A 160 -6.26 -4.93 -14.59
N LYS A 161 -5.53 -3.86 -14.96
CA LYS A 161 -5.83 -2.44 -14.76
C LYS A 161 -5.46 -1.67 -16.03
N THR A 162 -5.87 -0.40 -16.16
CA THR A 162 -5.51 0.43 -17.31
C THR A 162 -4.00 0.64 -17.35
N ALA A 163 -3.34 0.27 -18.47
CA ALA A 163 -1.91 0.45 -18.70
C ALA A 163 -1.60 1.85 -19.23
N GLY A 164 -0.37 2.35 -19.01
CA GLY A 164 0.12 3.64 -19.49
C GLY A 164 -0.53 4.84 -18.80
N LYS A 165 -1.05 4.64 -17.61
CA LYS A 165 -1.79 5.66 -16.87
C LYS A 165 -0.86 6.68 -16.24
N ASP A 166 0.29 6.24 -15.76
CA ASP A 166 1.31 7.11 -15.16
C ASP A 166 1.82 8.16 -16.16
N GLU A 167 1.97 7.79 -17.44
CA GLU A 167 2.34 8.72 -18.51
C GLU A 167 1.23 9.74 -18.79
N GLN A 168 -0.06 9.32 -18.77
CA GLN A 168 -1.19 10.18 -19.06
C GLN A 168 -1.38 11.29 -18.00
N VAL A 169 -1.04 11.01 -16.75
CA VAL A 169 -1.13 11.99 -15.64
C VAL A 169 0.22 12.64 -15.31
N GLU A 170 1.22 12.48 -16.19
CA GLU A 170 2.58 13.01 -16.01
C GLU A 170 3.18 12.65 -14.64
N LYS A 171 2.97 11.40 -14.19
CA LYS A 171 3.50 10.90 -12.92
C LYS A 171 5.00 10.71 -13.02
N SER A 172 5.73 11.11 -11.99
CA SER A 172 7.14 10.73 -11.86
C SER A 172 7.24 9.27 -11.46
N THR A 173 7.98 8.48 -12.25
CA THR A 173 8.21 7.05 -12.03
C THR A 173 9.71 6.74 -12.09
N TYR A 174 10.13 5.59 -11.58
CA TYR A 174 11.53 5.17 -11.68
C TYR A 174 12.02 5.13 -13.14
N PRO A 175 11.31 4.51 -14.10
CA PRO A 175 11.72 4.57 -15.50
C PRO A 175 11.80 5.99 -16.09
N ALA A 176 10.93 6.90 -15.65
CA ALA A 176 10.97 8.30 -16.10
C ALA A 176 12.19 9.07 -15.56
N LEU A 177 12.67 8.70 -14.34
CA LEU A 177 13.82 9.35 -13.71
C LEU A 177 15.18 8.81 -14.18
N MET A 178 15.32 7.49 -14.33
CA MET A 178 16.61 6.86 -14.58
C MET A 178 16.70 6.04 -15.88
N GLY A 179 15.59 5.97 -16.63
CA GLY A 179 15.47 5.12 -17.82
C GLY A 179 15.04 3.68 -17.47
N LEU A 180 14.36 3.04 -18.42
CA LEU A 180 13.77 1.71 -18.22
C LEU A 180 14.83 0.63 -17.90
N GLU A 181 15.96 0.61 -18.63
CA GLU A 181 17.04 -0.36 -18.40
C GLU A 181 17.62 -0.24 -16.99
N SER A 182 17.89 0.98 -16.51
CA SER A 182 18.42 1.21 -15.17
C SER A 182 17.40 0.93 -14.05
N ALA A 183 16.12 1.00 -14.34
CA ALA A 183 15.08 0.67 -13.38
C ALA A 183 14.87 -0.86 -13.25
N GLN A 184 15.30 -1.64 -14.27
CA GLN A 184 15.22 -3.10 -14.27
C GLN A 184 16.42 -3.78 -13.58
N ASP A 185 17.56 -3.09 -13.46
CA ASP A 185 18.78 -3.56 -12.77
C ASP A 185 18.67 -3.38 -11.23
#